data_9e1ea11e1b0a803668a182ddde4ed233
#
_entry.id   9e1ea11e1b0a803668a182ddde4ed233
#
_cell.length_a   1.000
_cell.length_b   1.000
_cell.length_c   1.000
_cell.angle_alpha   90.00
_cell.angle_beta   90.00
_cell.angle_gamma   90.00
#
_symmetry.space_group_name_H-M   'P 1'
#
loop_
_entity.id
_entity.type
_entity.pdbx_description
1 polymer ?
#
loop_
_entity_poly.entity_id
_entity_poly.type
_entity_poly.pdbx_seq_one_letter_code
_entity_poly.pdbx_strand_id
1 'polypeptide(L)'
;MRPKLQIALDVLSIDAAKEILTSEVVRDIDIIEVGTLLLASEGKKAVQDIRKYIGEDKLLVADFKIADGAAVMAEMFFDMGADLTTVIAAANKVSMKKAHDIAQCVGKQIQIELYGVWDYKMAQSWYDIGIRHVIFHHARDGKHMWNEEDVAKVKTLCEMGF
;
A
#
# COMPACT_ATOMS: atom_id res chain seq x y z
N MET A 1 -1.40 17.09 -13.22
CA MET A 1 -1.93 15.72 -13.01
C MET A 1 -2.95 15.80 -11.88
N ARG A 2 -4.16 15.24 -12.00
CA ARG A 2 -5.11 15.25 -10.87
C ARG A 2 -4.66 14.24 -9.78
N PRO A 3 -4.94 14.51 -8.50
CA PRO A 3 -4.76 13.50 -7.47
C PRO A 3 -5.59 12.24 -7.77
N LYS A 4 -5.06 11.08 -7.43
CA LYS A 4 -5.81 9.82 -7.48
C LYS A 4 -6.57 9.61 -6.18
N LEU A 5 -7.76 9.01 -6.27
CA LEU A 5 -8.59 8.66 -5.14
C LEU A 5 -8.44 7.16 -4.83
N GLN A 6 -8.09 6.84 -3.59
CA GLN A 6 -7.93 5.46 -3.11
C GLN A 6 -8.99 5.14 -2.05
N ILE A 7 -9.55 3.93 -2.11
CA ILE A 7 -10.40 3.36 -1.06
C ILE A 7 -9.70 2.17 -0.40
N ALA A 8 -9.67 2.14 0.93
CA ALA A 8 -9.19 1.02 1.71
C ALA A 8 -10.37 0.15 2.18
N LEU A 9 -10.29 -1.14 1.88
CA LEU A 9 -11.30 -2.14 2.27
C LEU A 9 -10.89 -2.78 3.61
N ASP A 10 -11.12 -2.07 4.70
CA ASP A 10 -10.84 -2.49 6.07
C ASP A 10 -12.01 -3.20 6.71
N VAL A 11 -12.48 -4.25 6.07
CA VAL A 11 -13.57 -5.13 6.50
C VAL A 11 -13.07 -6.55 6.75
N LEU A 12 -13.92 -7.42 7.30
CA LEU A 12 -13.51 -8.77 7.71
C LEU A 12 -13.91 -9.88 6.72
N SER A 13 -14.61 -9.54 5.63
CA SER A 13 -14.98 -10.52 4.62
C SER A 13 -14.96 -9.94 3.21
N ILE A 14 -14.73 -10.80 2.23
CA ILE A 14 -14.79 -10.46 0.81
C ILE A 14 -16.21 -9.99 0.41
N ASP A 15 -17.24 -10.56 0.99
CA ASP A 15 -18.62 -10.17 0.67
C ASP A 15 -18.90 -8.74 1.14
N ALA A 16 -18.50 -8.37 2.36
CA ALA A 16 -18.59 -7.00 2.85
C ALA A 16 -17.76 -6.02 1.99
N ALA A 17 -16.59 -6.44 1.50
CA ALA A 17 -15.79 -5.64 0.60
C ALA A 17 -16.51 -5.38 -0.73
N LYS A 18 -17.17 -6.40 -1.30
CA LYS A 18 -17.95 -6.27 -2.55
C LYS A 18 -19.20 -5.40 -2.36
N GLU A 19 -19.83 -5.41 -1.21
CA GLU A 19 -20.95 -4.51 -0.89
C GLU A 19 -20.55 -3.04 -0.93
N ILE A 20 -19.31 -2.71 -0.51
CA ILE A 20 -18.75 -1.36 -0.60
C ILE A 20 -18.41 -1.01 -2.05
N LEU A 21 -17.88 -1.95 -2.82
CA LEU A 21 -17.46 -1.75 -4.20
C LEU A 21 -18.64 -1.80 -5.19
N THR A 22 -19.62 -0.93 -5.00
CA THR A 22 -20.69 -0.76 -5.99
C THR A 22 -20.10 -0.31 -7.35
N SER A 23 -20.87 -0.46 -8.43
CA SER A 23 -20.45 -0.03 -9.76
C SER A 23 -20.10 1.47 -9.82
N GLU A 24 -20.78 2.30 -9.03
CA GLU A 24 -20.50 3.73 -8.93
C GLU A 24 -19.19 3.99 -8.19
N VAL A 25 -18.94 3.31 -7.08
CA VAL A 25 -17.68 3.43 -6.34
C VAL A 25 -16.52 2.98 -7.22
N VAL A 26 -16.61 1.81 -7.86
CA VAL A 26 -15.55 1.31 -8.75
C VAL A 26 -15.28 2.26 -9.91
N ARG A 27 -16.32 2.89 -10.49
CA ARG A 27 -16.14 3.88 -11.56
C ARG A 27 -15.32 5.09 -11.11
N ASP A 28 -15.58 5.62 -9.93
CA ASP A 28 -15.07 6.92 -9.49
C ASP A 28 -13.73 6.83 -8.72
N ILE A 29 -13.36 5.62 -8.24
CA ILE A 29 -12.09 5.34 -7.55
C ILE A 29 -10.99 4.96 -8.53
N ASP A 30 -9.76 5.42 -8.29
CA ASP A 30 -8.58 5.10 -9.10
C ASP A 30 -7.80 3.90 -8.55
N ILE A 31 -7.76 3.75 -7.22
CA ILE A 31 -6.97 2.75 -6.50
C ILE A 31 -7.86 2.07 -5.47
N ILE A 32 -7.82 0.74 -5.46
CA ILE A 32 -8.53 -0.07 -4.48
C ILE A 32 -7.48 -0.80 -3.64
N GLU A 33 -7.66 -0.75 -2.32
CA GLU A 33 -6.74 -1.38 -1.39
C GLU A 33 -7.45 -2.50 -0.62
N VAL A 34 -6.88 -3.70 -0.70
CA VAL A 34 -7.21 -4.80 0.20
C VAL A 34 -6.51 -4.51 1.53
N GLY A 35 -7.27 -3.98 2.48
CA GLY A 35 -6.75 -3.51 3.76
C GLY A 35 -6.22 -4.63 4.65
N THR A 36 -5.43 -4.27 5.64
CA THR A 36 -4.77 -5.22 6.56
C THR A 36 -5.76 -6.15 7.25
N LEU A 37 -6.95 -5.66 7.64
CA LEU A 37 -7.98 -6.47 8.30
C LEU A 37 -8.54 -7.54 7.36
N LEU A 38 -8.80 -7.19 6.10
CA LEU A 38 -9.30 -8.12 5.11
C LEU A 38 -8.26 -9.18 4.76
N LEU A 39 -6.98 -8.79 4.64
CA LEU A 39 -5.88 -9.72 4.44
C LEU A 39 -5.68 -10.65 5.63
N ALA A 40 -5.85 -10.16 6.85
CA ALA A 40 -5.73 -10.99 8.06
C ALA A 40 -6.85 -12.03 8.18
N SER A 41 -8.07 -11.71 7.74
CA SER A 41 -9.22 -12.60 7.83
C SER A 41 -9.32 -13.59 6.67
N GLU A 42 -9.04 -13.15 5.43
CA GLU A 42 -9.29 -13.93 4.19
C GLU A 42 -7.97 -14.37 3.50
N GLY A 43 -6.83 -13.90 3.99
CA GLY A 43 -5.52 -14.21 3.42
C GLY A 43 -5.32 -13.64 2.01
N LYS A 44 -4.32 -14.18 1.31
CA LYS A 44 -3.98 -13.74 -0.06
C LYS A 44 -5.12 -13.89 -1.06
N LYS A 45 -6.08 -14.77 -0.76
CA LYS A 45 -7.26 -14.99 -1.62
C LYS A 45 -8.10 -13.71 -1.76
N ALA A 46 -8.12 -12.85 -0.75
CA ALA A 46 -8.80 -11.55 -0.83
C ALA A 46 -8.29 -10.72 -2.01
N VAL A 47 -6.97 -10.67 -2.23
CA VAL A 47 -6.38 -9.94 -3.37
C VAL A 47 -6.89 -10.50 -4.70
N GLN A 48 -6.85 -11.82 -4.85
CA GLN A 48 -7.30 -12.48 -6.08
C GLN A 48 -8.80 -12.26 -6.35
N ASP A 49 -9.63 -12.36 -5.32
CA ASP A 49 -11.08 -12.22 -5.47
C ASP A 49 -11.48 -10.77 -5.75
N ILE A 50 -10.83 -9.81 -5.11
CA ILE A 50 -11.04 -8.38 -5.41
C ILE A 50 -10.53 -8.04 -6.81
N ARG A 51 -9.34 -8.53 -7.24
CA ARG A 51 -8.85 -8.35 -8.61
C ARG A 51 -9.86 -8.87 -9.65
N LYS A 52 -10.39 -10.07 -9.46
CA LYS A 52 -11.42 -10.63 -10.35
C LYS A 52 -12.69 -9.79 -10.39
N TYR A 53 -13.04 -9.16 -9.26
CA TYR A 53 -14.25 -8.35 -9.15
C TYR A 53 -14.11 -6.98 -9.85
N ILE A 54 -12.95 -6.32 -9.70
CA ILE A 54 -12.73 -4.96 -10.23
C ILE A 54 -12.16 -4.94 -11.66
N GLY A 55 -11.66 -6.06 -12.19
CA GLY A 55 -10.96 -6.12 -13.48
C GLY A 55 -9.54 -5.53 -13.41
N GLU A 56 -8.97 -5.19 -14.58
CA GLU A 56 -7.58 -4.74 -14.71
C GLU A 56 -7.45 -3.20 -14.82
N ASP A 57 -8.54 -2.46 -14.91
CA ASP A 57 -8.54 -1.02 -15.15
C ASP A 57 -8.19 -0.19 -13.90
N LYS A 58 -8.18 -0.81 -12.73
CA LYS A 58 -7.90 -0.16 -11.45
C LYS A 58 -6.60 -0.68 -10.85
N LEU A 59 -5.86 0.21 -10.19
CA LEU A 59 -4.73 -0.22 -9.38
C LEU A 59 -5.22 -0.93 -8.11
N LEU A 60 -4.58 -2.06 -7.79
CA LEU A 60 -4.88 -2.85 -6.59
C LEU A 60 -3.68 -2.87 -5.66
N VAL A 61 -3.90 -2.48 -4.42
CA VAL A 61 -2.90 -2.50 -3.35
C VAL A 61 -3.20 -3.66 -2.40
N ALA A 62 -2.19 -4.45 -2.05
CA ALA A 62 -2.22 -5.40 -0.93
C ALA A 62 -1.56 -4.76 0.28
N ASP A 63 -2.36 -4.27 1.24
CA ASP A 63 -1.87 -3.59 2.43
C ASP A 63 -1.53 -4.57 3.56
N PHE A 64 -0.40 -5.29 3.41
CA PHE A 64 0.04 -6.29 4.38
C PHE A 64 1.04 -5.75 5.41
N LYS A 65 1.64 -4.59 5.16
CA LYS A 65 2.67 -4.00 6.05
C LYS A 65 3.84 -4.96 6.28
N ILE A 66 4.40 -5.48 5.19
CA ILE A 66 5.49 -6.47 5.22
C ILE A 66 6.63 -5.96 6.12
N ALA A 67 7.00 -6.75 7.12
CA ALA A 67 8.11 -6.45 8.02
C ALA A 67 9.35 -7.33 7.73
N ASP A 68 9.13 -8.59 7.37
CA ASP A 68 10.17 -9.58 7.06
C ASP A 68 9.65 -10.61 6.04
N GLY A 69 10.51 -11.53 5.56
CA GLY A 69 10.15 -12.48 4.50
C GLY A 69 9.75 -11.79 3.18
N ALA A 70 10.27 -10.59 2.94
CA ALA A 70 9.71 -9.61 2.04
C ALA A 70 9.68 -10.04 0.57
N ALA A 71 10.66 -10.82 0.10
CA ALA A 71 10.64 -11.33 -1.27
C ALA A 71 9.45 -12.28 -1.50
N VAL A 72 9.27 -13.27 -0.61
CA VAL A 72 8.19 -14.26 -0.71
C VAL A 72 6.82 -13.61 -0.57
N MET A 73 6.68 -12.66 0.36
CA MET A 73 5.42 -11.93 0.57
C MET A 73 5.05 -11.07 -0.64
N ALA A 74 6.00 -10.31 -1.18
CA ALA A 74 5.77 -9.47 -2.35
C ALA A 74 5.38 -10.31 -3.57
N GLU A 75 6.14 -11.37 -3.87
CA GLU A 75 5.85 -12.32 -4.96
C GLU A 75 4.44 -12.89 -4.81
N MET A 76 4.09 -13.37 -3.61
CA MET A 76 2.78 -13.95 -3.32
C MET A 76 1.62 -12.99 -3.62
N PHE A 77 1.75 -11.71 -3.27
CA PHE A 77 0.68 -10.73 -3.53
C PHE A 77 0.62 -10.30 -4.99
N PHE A 78 1.75 -10.18 -5.66
CA PHE A 78 1.79 -9.88 -7.10
C PHE A 78 1.21 -11.02 -7.93
N ASP A 79 1.47 -12.28 -7.57
CA ASP A 79 0.86 -13.47 -8.20
C ASP A 79 -0.67 -13.51 -8.02
N MET A 80 -1.19 -12.92 -6.94
CA MET A 80 -2.63 -12.78 -6.70
C MET A 80 -3.25 -11.58 -7.44
N GLY A 81 -2.46 -10.79 -8.15
CA GLY A 81 -2.95 -9.69 -8.98
C GLY A 81 -2.82 -8.30 -8.35
N ALA A 82 -2.08 -8.13 -7.24
CA ALA A 82 -1.77 -6.80 -6.72
C ALA A 82 -0.84 -6.05 -7.70
N ASP A 83 -1.01 -4.72 -7.79
CA ASP A 83 -0.09 -3.82 -8.49
C ASP A 83 0.93 -3.22 -7.54
N LEU A 84 0.53 -3.06 -6.28
CA LEU A 84 1.37 -2.56 -5.21
C LEU A 84 1.18 -3.42 -3.95
N THR A 85 2.23 -3.52 -3.14
CA THR A 85 2.11 -4.02 -1.76
C THR A 85 2.84 -3.10 -0.78
N THR A 86 2.42 -3.10 0.48
CA THR A 86 3.01 -2.23 1.50
C THR A 86 4.12 -2.93 2.28
N VAL A 87 5.16 -2.17 2.59
CA VAL A 87 6.24 -2.55 3.51
C VAL A 87 6.26 -1.52 4.63
N ILE A 88 6.30 -1.95 5.89
CA ILE A 88 6.29 -1.03 7.02
C ILE A 88 7.63 -0.28 7.15
N ALA A 89 7.62 1.00 7.50
CA ALA A 89 8.83 1.81 7.68
C ALA A 89 9.82 1.22 8.70
N ALA A 90 9.33 0.47 9.67
CA ALA A 90 10.14 -0.22 10.67
C ALA A 90 10.87 -1.48 10.14
N ALA A 91 10.58 -1.95 8.91
CA ALA A 91 11.31 -3.05 8.31
C ALA A 91 12.76 -2.67 8.04
N ASN A 92 13.66 -3.67 8.06
CA ASN A 92 15.05 -3.38 7.72
C ASN A 92 15.21 -3.09 6.21
N LYS A 93 16.24 -2.32 5.85
CA LYS A 93 16.51 -1.90 4.47
C LYS A 93 16.72 -3.09 3.51
N VAL A 94 17.22 -4.22 4.00
CA VAL A 94 17.42 -5.43 3.19
C VAL A 94 16.06 -6.03 2.78
N SER A 95 15.10 -6.08 3.71
CA SER A 95 13.73 -6.53 3.40
C SER A 95 13.04 -5.61 2.40
N MET A 96 13.14 -4.29 2.60
CA MET A 96 12.59 -3.30 1.65
C MET A 96 13.17 -3.48 0.25
N LYS A 97 14.52 -3.62 0.16
CA LYS A 97 15.19 -3.84 -1.12
C LYS A 97 14.74 -5.13 -1.79
N LYS A 98 14.62 -6.23 -1.05
CA LYS A 98 14.15 -7.51 -1.60
C LYS A 98 12.73 -7.42 -2.15
N ALA A 99 11.80 -6.79 -1.42
CA ALA A 99 10.44 -6.57 -1.92
C ALA A 99 10.44 -5.69 -3.18
N HIS A 100 11.24 -4.62 -3.18
CA HIS A 100 11.39 -3.75 -4.33
C HIS A 100 11.96 -4.48 -5.56
N ASP A 101 13.01 -5.28 -5.39
CA ASP A 101 13.63 -6.04 -6.48
C ASP A 101 12.62 -7.02 -7.12
N ILE A 102 11.82 -7.73 -6.30
CA ILE A 102 10.74 -8.60 -6.80
C ILE A 102 9.71 -7.77 -7.57
N ALA A 103 9.27 -6.64 -7.03
CA ALA A 103 8.32 -5.76 -7.70
C ALA A 103 8.84 -5.32 -9.08
N GLN A 104 10.10 -4.89 -9.18
CA GLN A 104 10.72 -4.48 -10.43
C GLN A 104 10.79 -5.62 -11.47
N CYS A 105 11.08 -6.85 -11.02
CA CYS A 105 11.13 -8.01 -11.92
C CYS A 105 9.80 -8.29 -12.62
N VAL A 106 8.67 -7.92 -12.01
CA VAL A 106 7.32 -8.17 -12.56
C VAL A 106 6.60 -6.89 -12.98
N GLY A 107 7.31 -5.75 -13.06
CA GLY A 107 6.75 -4.47 -13.48
C GLY A 107 5.75 -3.87 -12.48
N LYS A 108 5.87 -4.23 -11.21
CA LYS A 108 5.02 -3.76 -10.10
C LYS A 108 5.81 -2.84 -9.16
N GLN A 109 5.18 -2.40 -8.08
CA GLN A 109 5.78 -1.44 -7.15
C GLN A 109 5.50 -1.82 -5.69
N ILE A 110 6.29 -1.24 -4.77
CA ILE A 110 6.02 -1.26 -3.34
C ILE A 110 5.79 0.15 -2.83
N GLN A 111 5.08 0.25 -1.71
CA GLN A 111 4.88 1.49 -0.95
C GLN A 111 5.44 1.30 0.46
N ILE A 112 6.19 2.28 0.97
CA ILE A 112 6.59 2.27 2.38
C ILE A 112 5.50 2.94 3.20
N GLU A 113 4.92 2.20 4.13
CA GLU A 113 3.95 2.75 5.06
C GLU A 113 4.66 3.38 6.25
N LEU A 114 4.48 4.68 6.41
CA LEU A 114 5.14 5.51 7.41
C LEU A 114 4.47 5.36 8.79
N TYR A 115 4.53 4.14 9.30
CA TYR A 115 4.02 3.80 10.62
C TYR A 115 5.17 3.51 11.58
N GLY A 116 5.09 4.08 12.78
CA GLY A 116 6.15 3.99 13.79
C GLY A 116 7.21 5.09 13.63
N VAL A 117 8.43 4.79 14.03
CA VAL A 117 9.54 5.75 13.98
C VAL A 117 10.18 5.77 12.59
N TRP A 118 10.22 6.93 11.98
CA TRP A 118 10.92 7.19 10.73
C TRP A 118 11.45 8.63 10.70
N ASP A 119 12.41 8.90 9.84
CA ASP A 119 12.95 10.22 9.56
C ASP A 119 13.28 10.41 8.07
N TYR A 120 13.61 11.64 7.68
CA TYR A 120 13.95 11.95 6.29
C TYR A 120 15.24 11.28 5.79
N LYS A 121 16.18 10.94 6.69
CA LYS A 121 17.37 10.19 6.32
C LYS A 121 17.02 8.75 5.97
N MET A 122 16.08 8.14 6.69
CA MET A 122 15.52 6.85 6.33
C MET A 122 14.78 6.94 4.98
N ALA A 123 13.91 7.94 4.80
CA ALA A 123 13.21 8.17 3.54
C ALA A 123 14.20 8.33 2.37
N GLN A 124 15.25 9.13 2.52
CA GLN A 124 16.30 9.25 1.50
C GLN A 124 16.92 7.89 1.16
N SER A 125 17.17 7.05 2.16
CA SER A 125 17.74 5.73 1.94
C SER A 125 16.81 4.77 1.17
N TRP A 126 15.48 4.96 1.26
CA TRP A 126 14.50 4.22 0.47
C TRP A 126 14.48 4.74 -0.98
N TYR A 127 14.52 6.06 -1.13
CA TYR A 127 14.61 6.69 -2.44
C TYR A 127 15.85 6.24 -3.22
N ASP A 128 17.00 6.16 -2.55
CA ASP A 128 18.30 5.75 -3.13
C ASP A 128 18.29 4.31 -3.69
N ILE A 129 17.47 3.42 -3.12
CA ILE A 129 17.31 2.04 -3.62
C ILE A 129 16.20 1.90 -4.66
N GLY A 130 15.56 3.00 -5.07
CA GLY A 130 14.60 3.02 -6.16
C GLY A 130 13.11 3.08 -5.74
N ILE A 131 12.80 3.08 -4.45
CA ILE A 131 11.41 3.17 -3.98
C ILE A 131 10.90 4.60 -4.18
N ARG A 132 9.67 4.74 -4.71
CA ARG A 132 9.08 6.02 -5.10
C ARG A 132 7.73 6.31 -4.47
N HIS A 133 7.21 5.40 -3.67
CA HIS A 133 5.90 5.54 -3.05
C HIS A 133 5.99 5.38 -1.55
N VAL A 134 5.39 6.30 -0.83
CA VAL A 134 5.19 6.25 0.62
C VAL A 134 3.74 6.50 0.97
N ILE A 135 3.27 5.93 2.05
CA ILE A 135 1.96 6.19 2.63
C ILE A 135 2.17 6.95 3.93
N PHE A 136 1.71 8.20 3.97
CA PHE A 136 1.68 8.97 5.21
C PHE A 136 0.49 8.49 6.05
N HIS A 137 0.79 7.67 7.05
CA HIS A 137 -0.21 6.93 7.82
C HIS A 137 -0.43 7.52 9.20
N HIS A 138 -1.69 7.74 9.57
CA HIS A 138 -2.11 7.97 10.94
C HIS A 138 -2.70 6.69 11.52
N ALA A 139 -2.25 6.28 12.71
CA ALA A 139 -2.74 5.07 13.35
C ALA A 139 -4.26 5.09 13.53
N ARG A 140 -4.94 4.04 13.05
CA ARG A 140 -6.39 3.88 13.17
C ARG A 140 -6.86 3.94 14.62
N ASP A 141 -6.08 3.40 15.55
CA ASP A 141 -6.37 3.39 16.98
C ASP A 141 -6.10 4.75 17.64
N GLY A 142 -5.44 5.68 16.95
CA GLY A 142 -5.15 7.02 17.41
C GLY A 142 -6.24 8.01 17.03
N LYS A 143 -6.53 8.98 17.91
CA LYS A 143 -7.41 10.11 17.59
C LYS A 143 -6.56 11.23 16.94
N HIS A 144 -6.01 10.98 15.77
CA HIS A 144 -5.23 11.97 15.06
C HIS A 144 -6.11 12.72 14.05
N MET A 145 -6.08 14.05 14.14
CA MET A 145 -6.58 14.94 13.08
C MET A 145 -5.37 15.46 12.30
N TRP A 146 -5.50 15.58 10.98
CA TRP A 146 -4.51 16.24 10.14
C TRP A 146 -4.21 17.65 10.65
N ASN A 147 -2.94 18.01 10.72
CA ASN A 147 -2.47 19.30 11.17
C ASN A 147 -1.42 19.89 10.22
N GLU A 148 -0.96 21.11 10.47
CA GLU A 148 0.02 21.80 9.61
C GLU A 148 1.38 21.09 9.56
N GLU A 149 1.78 20.41 10.64
CA GLU A 149 3.03 19.63 10.68
C GLU A 149 2.95 18.42 9.76
N ASP A 150 1.81 17.73 9.72
CA ASP A 150 1.58 16.59 8.81
C ASP A 150 1.65 17.04 7.35
N VAL A 151 1.00 18.16 7.04
CA VAL A 151 1.04 18.75 5.70
C VAL A 151 2.47 19.12 5.30
N ALA A 152 3.25 19.71 6.22
CA ALA A 152 4.65 20.05 5.97
C ALA A 152 5.51 18.79 5.72
N LYS A 153 5.29 17.71 6.50
CA LYS A 153 5.97 16.42 6.29
C LYS A 153 5.67 15.82 4.92
N VAL A 154 4.40 15.79 4.53
CA VAL A 154 3.98 15.28 3.21
C VAL A 154 4.62 16.12 2.10
N LYS A 155 4.61 17.46 2.22
CA LYS A 155 5.25 18.35 1.25
C LYS A 155 6.74 18.05 1.09
N THR A 156 7.46 17.87 2.20
CA THR A 156 8.88 17.51 2.17
C THR A 156 9.11 16.17 1.46
N LEU A 157 8.28 15.15 1.72
CA LEU A 157 8.37 13.86 1.03
C LEU A 157 8.15 14.01 -0.49
N CYS A 158 7.18 14.83 -0.89
CA CYS A 158 6.96 15.14 -2.32
C CYS A 158 8.16 15.88 -2.94
N GLU A 159 8.80 16.82 -2.21
CA GLU A 159 10.01 17.52 -2.66
C GLU A 159 11.22 16.57 -2.79
N MET A 160 11.27 15.51 -1.99
CA MET A 160 12.26 14.43 -2.10
C MET A 160 12.02 13.51 -3.32
N GLY A 161 10.83 13.58 -3.95
CA GLY A 161 10.49 12.82 -5.15
C GLY A 161 9.61 11.57 -4.94
N PHE A 162 8.97 11.46 -3.78
CA PHE A 162 7.95 10.43 -3.51
C PHE A 162 6.59 10.80 -4.08
#